data_72f7af028fbecd02c7a1f7370c0adc61
#
_entry.id   72f7af028fbecd02c7a1f7370c0adc61
#
_cell.length_a   1.000
_cell.length_b   1.000
_cell.length_c   1.000
_cell.angle_alpha   90.00
_cell.angle_beta   90.00
_cell.angle_gamma   90.00
#
_symmetry.space_group_name_H-M   'P 1'
#
loop_
_entity.id
_entity.type
_entity.pdbx_description
1 polymer ?
#
loop_
_entity_poly.entity_id
_entity_poly.type
_entity_poly.pdbx_seq_one_letter_code
_entity_poly.pdbx_strand_id
1 'polypeptide(L)'
;MDLNVLIVGGGIHGTGLLHDLATRNVPGVHLVEKSLLSSGTSSKSTKLVHGGLRYLEHLNQWGLVHEALKERAILLRLLRDIVKPLPFVLPNFKGDKRPPWLIRMGLFFYDLLAGDGGLPSASTINKKNILSYAPYLNPEKVEKEMISAFQYYDAQMLDDVITRIVAEAAVKLGASYEENAKVTEVIPIQDGYKVTIVSKDSTKTLTTRTIVNASGAWCNANLLNWNIIPNITCLLNLGTHIVFNPEAVPNGDITKNSATLIQEPDGRIVFFIPWFGKWLYGTTESILVGEPSHVRYPEEDKAYLMHTAKETLNLHDAEKNISEIFCGVRCMPLHVKANIKNFNSTWNNEPFNSPFYVRQLDKNISGLSRETVLDEVLPGLITIYGGKYTTYRSISEKIGALLSRKLKLGSSTGTHLAENWFLSELMQEKPSLFSSSANLRQM
;
A
#
# COMPACT_ATOMS: atom_id res chain seq x y z
N MET A 1 28.24 19.39 -4.76
CA MET A 1 27.19 18.38 -4.67
C MET A 1 26.20 18.63 -5.79
N ASP A 2 25.90 17.60 -6.59
CA ASP A 2 24.96 17.71 -7.71
C ASP A 2 23.52 17.77 -7.20
N LEU A 3 23.22 17.03 -6.11
CA LEU A 3 21.91 16.96 -5.49
C LEU A 3 21.94 17.26 -4.00
N ASN A 4 20.83 17.76 -3.47
CA ASN A 4 20.58 17.79 -2.03
C ASN A 4 19.97 16.48 -1.54
N VAL A 5 19.03 15.88 -2.30
CA VAL A 5 18.37 14.63 -1.94
C VAL A 5 18.25 13.72 -3.16
N LEU A 6 18.78 12.51 -3.03
CA LEU A 6 18.52 11.41 -3.95
C LEU A 6 17.50 10.44 -3.31
N ILE A 7 16.40 10.20 -3.98
CA ILE A 7 15.38 9.23 -3.57
C ILE A 7 15.54 7.97 -4.42
N VAL A 8 15.64 6.80 -3.80
CA VAL A 8 15.75 5.51 -4.48
C VAL A 8 14.47 4.71 -4.31
N GLY A 9 13.74 4.52 -5.42
CA GLY A 9 12.47 3.79 -5.49
C GLY A 9 11.28 4.67 -5.85
N GLY A 10 10.62 4.33 -6.96
CA GLY A 10 9.48 5.04 -7.57
C GLY A 10 8.11 4.51 -7.12
N GLY A 11 8.02 3.93 -5.93
CA GLY A 11 6.76 3.62 -5.28
C GLY A 11 6.14 4.85 -4.61
N ILE A 12 4.94 4.67 -4.02
CA ILE A 12 4.16 5.80 -3.44
C ILE A 12 4.91 6.58 -2.35
N HIS A 13 5.79 5.93 -1.57
CA HIS A 13 6.58 6.64 -0.57
C HIS A 13 7.69 7.48 -1.21
N GLY A 14 8.35 6.97 -2.26
CA GLY A 14 9.37 7.74 -2.98
C GLY A 14 8.79 8.91 -3.75
N THR A 15 7.72 8.69 -4.52
CA THR A 15 7.05 9.76 -5.28
C THR A 15 6.37 10.77 -4.37
N GLY A 16 5.76 10.31 -3.25
CA GLY A 16 5.18 11.20 -2.24
C GLY A 16 6.23 12.11 -1.60
N LEU A 17 7.41 11.56 -1.27
CA LEU A 17 8.50 12.36 -0.73
C LEU A 17 9.07 13.33 -1.77
N LEU A 18 9.19 12.90 -3.03
CA LEU A 18 9.58 13.77 -4.14
C LEU A 18 8.67 14.99 -4.23
N HIS A 19 7.34 14.75 -4.17
CA HIS A 19 6.34 15.80 -4.22
C HIS A 19 6.40 16.72 -2.98
N ASP A 20 6.52 16.16 -1.79
CA ASP A 20 6.62 16.97 -0.57
C ASP A 20 7.85 17.88 -0.57
N LEU A 21 9.03 17.36 -0.94
CA LEU A 21 10.25 18.15 -1.03
C LEU A 21 10.16 19.23 -2.13
N ALA A 22 9.49 18.93 -3.24
CA ALA A 22 9.24 19.89 -4.31
C ALA A 22 8.32 21.03 -3.83
N THR A 23 7.24 20.72 -3.11
CA THR A 23 6.36 21.77 -2.54
C THR A 23 7.07 22.64 -1.50
N ARG A 24 8.13 22.11 -0.87
CA ARG A 24 9.01 22.89 0.05
C ARG A 24 10.08 23.69 -0.68
N ASN A 25 10.10 23.67 -2.01
CA ASN A 25 11.14 24.30 -2.83
C ASN A 25 12.57 23.85 -2.47
N VAL A 26 12.73 22.57 -2.09
CA VAL A 26 14.04 21.98 -1.86
C VAL A 26 14.74 21.82 -3.21
N PRO A 27 15.87 22.51 -3.48
CA PRO A 27 16.54 22.40 -4.77
C PRO A 27 17.29 21.07 -4.89
N GLY A 28 17.48 20.59 -6.11
CA GLY A 28 18.28 19.39 -6.39
C GLY A 28 17.72 18.12 -5.73
N VAL A 29 16.43 17.89 -5.92
CA VAL A 29 15.75 16.63 -5.53
C VAL A 29 15.55 15.77 -6.77
N HIS A 30 16.05 14.54 -6.72
CA HIS A 30 15.96 13.59 -7.82
C HIS A 30 15.55 12.20 -7.34
N LEU A 31 14.70 11.51 -8.11
CA LEU A 31 14.26 10.15 -7.81
C LEU A 31 14.76 9.19 -8.89
N VAL A 32 15.25 8.02 -8.47
CA VAL A 32 15.70 6.94 -9.37
C VAL A 32 14.87 5.69 -9.14
N GLU A 33 14.24 5.17 -10.21
CA GLU A 33 13.48 3.94 -10.19
C GLU A 33 14.09 2.92 -11.17
N LYS A 34 14.34 1.69 -10.67
CA LYS A 34 14.96 0.61 -11.46
C LYS A 34 14.12 0.10 -12.62
N SER A 35 12.81 0.28 -12.53
CA SER A 35 11.82 -0.13 -13.53
C SER A 35 10.92 1.06 -13.88
N LEU A 36 9.62 0.87 -13.96
CA LEU A 36 8.64 1.95 -14.11
C LEU A 36 8.11 2.38 -12.74
N LEU A 37 7.68 3.63 -12.63
CA LEU A 37 6.98 4.12 -11.44
C LEU A 37 5.81 3.20 -11.11
N SER A 38 5.60 2.96 -9.82
CA SER A 38 4.52 2.11 -9.30
C SER A 38 4.64 0.61 -9.63
N SER A 39 5.67 0.14 -10.34
CA SER A 39 5.76 -1.27 -10.79
C SER A 39 5.85 -2.29 -9.65
N GLY A 40 6.25 -1.87 -8.45
CA GLY A 40 6.31 -2.70 -7.25
C GLY A 40 4.96 -2.81 -6.53
N THR A 41 5.01 -2.80 -5.20
CA THR A 41 3.84 -2.96 -4.31
C THR A 41 2.77 -1.88 -4.50
N SER A 42 3.15 -0.69 -4.97
CA SER A 42 2.24 0.46 -5.13
C SER A 42 1.16 0.27 -6.20
N SER A 43 1.31 -0.71 -7.12
CA SER A 43 0.25 -1.12 -8.06
C SER A 43 -0.42 -2.44 -7.69
N LYS A 44 -0.06 -3.03 -6.55
CA LYS A 44 -0.51 -4.35 -6.10
C LYS A 44 -1.24 -4.29 -4.76
N SER A 45 -1.81 -3.13 -4.43
CA SER A 45 -2.63 -2.94 -3.22
C SER A 45 -4.04 -3.53 -3.40
N THR A 46 -4.83 -3.56 -2.33
CA THR A 46 -6.26 -3.90 -2.38
C THR A 46 -7.11 -2.77 -3.01
N LYS A 47 -6.48 -1.75 -3.60
CA LYS A 47 -7.15 -0.62 -4.28
C LYS A 47 -8.04 0.24 -3.37
N LEU A 48 -7.78 0.23 -2.07
CA LEU A 48 -8.57 0.94 -1.07
C LEU A 48 -7.78 2.07 -0.39
N VAL A 49 -8.48 3.18 -0.17
CA VAL A 49 -8.08 4.24 0.75
C VAL A 49 -9.00 4.12 1.95
N HIS A 50 -8.49 3.54 3.04
CA HIS A 50 -9.31 3.16 4.19
C HIS A 50 -8.64 3.51 5.52
N GLY A 51 -9.45 3.82 6.55
CA GLY A 51 -8.96 4.11 7.89
C GLY A 51 -8.42 2.88 8.64
N GLY A 52 -8.84 1.67 8.22
CA GLY A 52 -8.44 0.45 8.88
C GLY A 52 -9.28 0.14 10.11
N LEU A 53 -10.58 -0.06 9.94
CA LEU A 53 -11.56 -0.36 10.99
C LEU A 53 -11.08 -1.42 12.00
N ARG A 54 -10.39 -2.47 11.53
CA ARG A 54 -9.83 -3.54 12.38
C ARG A 54 -8.86 -3.02 13.46
N TYR A 55 -8.15 -1.92 13.21
CA TYR A 55 -7.17 -1.40 14.17
C TYR A 55 -7.80 -0.75 15.41
N LEU A 56 -9.11 -0.46 15.38
CA LEU A 56 -9.85 0.02 16.55
C LEU A 56 -9.95 -1.02 17.68
N GLU A 57 -9.66 -2.28 17.41
CA GLU A 57 -9.57 -3.33 18.45
C GLU A 57 -8.41 -3.08 19.44
N HIS A 58 -7.44 -2.24 19.06
CA HIS A 58 -6.27 -1.90 19.87
C HIS A 58 -6.23 -0.40 20.15
N LEU A 59 -6.41 0.00 21.40
CA LEU A 59 -6.45 1.42 21.81
C LEU A 59 -5.22 2.21 21.37
N ASN A 60 -4.05 1.59 21.39
CA ASN A 60 -2.79 2.19 20.96
C ASN A 60 -2.72 2.48 19.45
N GLN A 61 -3.67 1.97 18.65
CA GLN A 61 -3.70 2.16 17.20
C GLN A 61 -4.77 3.19 16.73
N TRP A 62 -5.52 3.78 17.66
CA TRP A 62 -6.55 4.76 17.31
C TRP A 62 -5.98 6.01 16.62
N GLY A 63 -4.78 6.44 17.02
CA GLY A 63 -4.08 7.52 16.33
C GLY A 63 -3.80 7.24 14.86
N LEU A 64 -3.45 5.98 14.54
CA LEU A 64 -3.23 5.53 13.15
C LEU A 64 -4.54 5.50 12.34
N VAL A 65 -5.65 5.14 12.98
CA VAL A 65 -6.97 5.16 12.33
C VAL A 65 -7.37 6.60 12.04
N HIS A 66 -7.24 7.50 13.01
CA HIS A 66 -7.54 8.92 12.83
C HIS A 66 -6.69 9.56 11.71
N GLU A 67 -5.37 9.31 11.70
CA GLU A 67 -4.48 9.78 10.63
C GLU A 67 -4.92 9.25 9.26
N ALA A 68 -5.23 7.96 9.16
CA ALA A 68 -5.66 7.36 7.89
C ALA A 68 -7.01 7.90 7.41
N LEU A 69 -7.96 8.16 8.30
CA LEU A 69 -9.25 8.77 7.97
C LEU A 69 -9.11 10.22 7.49
N LYS A 70 -8.23 10.99 8.13
CA LYS A 70 -7.88 12.35 7.69
C LYS A 70 -7.25 12.33 6.29
N GLU A 71 -6.31 11.43 6.03
CA GLU A 71 -5.68 11.30 4.72
C GLU A 71 -6.69 10.83 3.66
N ARG A 72 -7.62 9.92 4.00
CA ARG A 72 -8.73 9.52 3.12
C ARG A 72 -9.55 10.75 2.70
N ALA A 73 -9.93 11.60 3.65
CA ALA A 73 -10.70 12.81 3.35
C ALA A 73 -9.94 13.79 2.44
N ILE A 74 -8.63 13.94 2.65
CA ILE A 74 -7.78 14.76 1.79
C ILE A 74 -7.73 14.20 0.36
N LEU A 75 -7.48 12.90 0.21
CA LEU A 75 -7.39 12.25 -1.11
C LEU A 75 -8.73 12.28 -1.86
N LEU A 76 -9.86 12.04 -1.18
CA LEU A 76 -11.20 12.18 -1.77
C LEU A 76 -11.47 13.59 -2.29
N ARG A 77 -10.99 14.60 -1.57
CA ARG A 77 -11.15 16.00 -1.98
C ARG A 77 -10.25 16.36 -3.15
N LEU A 78 -8.98 15.94 -3.12
CA LEU A 78 -7.96 16.31 -4.11
C LEU A 78 -8.08 15.52 -5.41
N LEU A 79 -8.44 14.23 -5.34
CA LEU A 79 -8.35 13.27 -6.45
C LEU A 79 -9.73 12.66 -6.78
N ARG A 80 -10.78 13.50 -6.89
CA ARG A 80 -12.19 13.07 -7.03
C ARG A 80 -12.45 12.08 -8.18
N ASP A 81 -11.68 12.16 -9.26
CA ASP A 81 -11.86 11.27 -10.42
C ASP A 81 -11.16 9.93 -10.26
N ILE A 82 -10.18 9.85 -9.37
CA ILE A 82 -9.28 8.72 -9.16
C ILE A 82 -9.53 8.01 -7.83
N VAL A 83 -9.99 8.78 -6.83
CA VAL A 83 -10.37 8.28 -5.51
C VAL A 83 -11.86 8.51 -5.31
N LYS A 84 -12.64 7.44 -5.22
CA LYS A 84 -14.10 7.50 -5.15
C LYS A 84 -14.63 6.87 -3.86
N PRO A 85 -15.70 7.44 -3.27
CA PRO A 85 -16.41 6.77 -2.19
C PRO A 85 -16.84 5.37 -2.59
N LEU A 86 -16.70 4.42 -1.68
CA LEU A 86 -17.13 3.05 -1.85
C LEU A 86 -17.91 2.60 -0.62
N PRO A 87 -19.20 2.22 -0.78
CA PRO A 87 -19.96 1.60 0.29
C PRO A 87 -19.46 0.18 0.57
N PHE A 88 -19.37 -0.18 1.84
CA PHE A 88 -19.01 -1.50 2.30
C PHE A 88 -20.16 -2.14 3.05
N VAL A 89 -20.46 -3.38 2.72
CA VAL A 89 -21.29 -4.27 3.50
C VAL A 89 -20.40 -5.12 4.41
N LEU A 90 -20.75 -5.18 5.68
CA LEU A 90 -20.10 -6.02 6.67
C LEU A 90 -21.15 -6.99 7.22
N PRO A 91 -21.32 -8.18 6.60
CA PRO A 91 -22.17 -9.23 7.15
C PRO A 91 -21.50 -9.85 8.37
N ASN A 92 -22.29 -10.24 9.35
CA ASN A 92 -21.83 -10.94 10.54
C ASN A 92 -22.60 -12.25 10.69
N PHE A 93 -21.86 -13.34 10.69
CA PHE A 93 -22.40 -14.69 10.73
C PHE A 93 -22.20 -15.36 12.10
N LYS A 94 -22.93 -16.43 12.35
CA LYS A 94 -22.70 -17.28 13.53
C LYS A 94 -21.29 -17.84 13.49
N GLY A 95 -20.57 -17.70 14.61
CA GLY A 95 -19.18 -18.17 14.72
C GLY A 95 -18.14 -17.11 14.37
N ASP A 96 -18.52 -15.96 13.84
CA ASP A 96 -17.58 -14.86 13.65
C ASP A 96 -16.95 -14.42 14.97
N LYS A 97 -15.65 -14.12 14.95
CA LYS A 97 -14.91 -13.70 16.16
C LYS A 97 -15.42 -12.39 16.76
N ARG A 98 -15.98 -11.50 15.92
CA ARG A 98 -16.47 -10.19 16.36
C ARG A 98 -17.99 -10.20 16.44
N PRO A 99 -18.56 -10.11 17.64
CA PRO A 99 -20.00 -10.06 17.80
C PRO A 99 -20.60 -8.73 17.29
N PRO A 100 -21.90 -8.68 16.93
CA PRO A 100 -22.54 -7.50 16.34
C PRO A 100 -22.37 -6.21 17.13
N TRP A 101 -22.44 -6.29 18.47
CA TRP A 101 -22.32 -5.12 19.34
C TRP A 101 -20.92 -4.50 19.26
N LEU A 102 -19.86 -5.33 19.14
CA LEU A 102 -18.47 -4.87 19.01
C LEU A 102 -18.25 -4.19 17.65
N ILE A 103 -18.81 -4.77 16.58
CA ILE A 103 -18.75 -4.18 15.23
C ILE A 103 -19.46 -2.81 15.24
N ARG A 104 -20.66 -2.73 15.82
CA ARG A 104 -21.42 -1.48 15.91
C ARG A 104 -20.67 -0.40 16.69
N MET A 105 -20.05 -0.78 17.79
CA MET A 105 -19.22 0.12 18.60
C MET A 105 -18.00 0.59 17.80
N GLY A 106 -17.32 -0.33 17.11
CA GLY A 106 -16.19 0.00 16.24
C GLY A 106 -16.57 0.97 15.12
N LEU A 107 -17.71 0.75 14.46
CA LEU A 107 -18.22 1.65 13.41
C LEU A 107 -18.59 3.03 13.96
N PHE A 108 -19.20 3.10 15.15
CA PHE A 108 -19.47 4.38 15.82
C PHE A 108 -18.18 5.19 16.06
N PHE A 109 -17.15 4.56 16.59
CA PHE A 109 -15.85 5.24 16.79
C PHE A 109 -15.14 5.55 15.47
N TYR A 110 -15.33 4.72 14.45
CA TYR A 110 -14.79 4.98 13.12
C TYR A 110 -15.37 6.25 12.52
N ASP A 111 -16.69 6.44 12.60
CA ASP A 111 -17.38 7.65 12.16
C ASP A 111 -16.97 8.86 12.99
N LEU A 112 -16.88 8.71 14.32
CA LEU A 112 -16.45 9.78 15.21
C LEU A 112 -15.03 10.27 14.87
N LEU A 113 -14.10 9.35 14.62
CA LEU A 113 -12.72 9.67 14.24
C LEU A 113 -12.62 10.25 12.81
N ALA A 114 -13.55 9.90 11.93
CA ALA A 114 -13.62 10.45 10.57
C ALA A 114 -14.08 11.92 10.58
N GLY A 115 -14.86 12.34 11.60
CA GLY A 115 -15.43 13.68 11.67
C GLY A 115 -16.20 14.03 10.39
N ASP A 116 -16.04 15.27 9.90
CA ASP A 116 -16.67 15.74 8.66
C ASP A 116 -15.97 15.24 7.39
N GLY A 117 -15.49 13.99 7.40
CA GLY A 117 -14.73 13.38 6.30
C GLY A 117 -15.48 13.20 4.96
N GLY A 118 -16.70 13.75 4.85
CA GLY A 118 -17.47 13.84 3.60
C GLY A 118 -18.11 12.51 3.15
N LEU A 119 -18.13 11.48 3.99
CA LEU A 119 -18.76 10.20 3.72
C LEU A 119 -19.95 9.97 4.66
N PRO A 120 -20.99 9.22 4.23
CA PRO A 120 -22.12 8.90 5.09
C PRO A 120 -21.69 8.06 6.30
N SER A 121 -22.39 8.26 7.43
CA SER A 121 -22.19 7.46 8.64
C SER A 121 -22.65 6.01 8.46
N ALA A 122 -22.08 5.13 9.27
CA ALA A 122 -22.41 3.72 9.26
C ALA A 122 -23.87 3.47 9.70
N SER A 123 -24.50 2.46 9.10
CA SER A 123 -25.88 2.08 9.36
C SER A 123 -26.03 0.57 9.46
N THR A 124 -27.15 0.12 10.04
CA THR A 124 -27.50 -1.31 10.09
C THR A 124 -28.34 -1.67 8.87
N ILE A 125 -28.01 -2.77 8.21
CA ILE A 125 -28.79 -3.32 7.10
C ILE A 125 -29.74 -4.37 7.63
N ASN A 126 -31.02 -4.27 7.24
CA ASN A 126 -31.99 -5.31 7.56
C ASN A 126 -31.63 -6.60 6.80
N LYS A 127 -31.67 -7.75 7.50
CA LYS A 127 -31.39 -9.07 6.92
C LYS A 127 -32.13 -9.34 5.63
N LYS A 128 -33.42 -8.95 5.53
CA LYS A 128 -34.26 -9.15 4.35
C LYS A 128 -33.75 -8.41 3.11
N ASN A 129 -32.98 -7.34 3.32
CA ASN A 129 -32.49 -6.46 2.25
C ASN A 129 -31.02 -6.68 1.90
N ILE A 130 -30.31 -7.56 2.61
CA ILE A 130 -28.84 -7.69 2.44
C ILE A 130 -28.46 -8.03 1.00
N LEU A 131 -29.19 -8.91 0.33
CA LEU A 131 -28.93 -9.32 -1.04
C LEU A 131 -29.19 -8.21 -2.08
N SER A 132 -29.89 -7.13 -1.71
CA SER A 132 -29.98 -5.95 -2.57
C SER A 132 -28.75 -5.03 -2.48
N TYR A 133 -27.97 -5.14 -1.41
CA TYR A 133 -26.69 -4.42 -1.23
C TYR A 133 -25.49 -5.26 -1.69
N ALA A 134 -25.57 -6.57 -1.53
CA ALA A 134 -24.51 -7.53 -1.85
C ALA A 134 -25.09 -8.81 -2.46
N PRO A 135 -25.55 -8.78 -3.75
CA PRO A 135 -26.24 -9.90 -4.41
C PRO A 135 -25.36 -11.13 -4.60
N TYR A 136 -24.04 -10.95 -4.49
CA TYR A 136 -23.04 -12.00 -4.59
C TYR A 136 -22.81 -12.78 -3.29
N LEU A 137 -23.47 -12.44 -2.17
CA LEU A 137 -23.41 -13.26 -0.97
C LEU A 137 -24.19 -14.56 -1.16
N ASN A 138 -23.72 -15.64 -0.54
CA ASN A 138 -24.38 -16.92 -0.57
C ASN A 138 -25.77 -16.82 0.15
N PRO A 139 -26.91 -16.98 -0.58
CA PRO A 139 -28.23 -16.78 -0.02
C PRO A 139 -28.55 -17.76 1.11
N GLU A 140 -28.11 -19.02 1.00
CA GLU A 140 -28.34 -20.02 2.04
C GLU A 140 -27.59 -19.68 3.33
N LYS A 141 -26.34 -19.25 3.23
CA LYS A 141 -25.55 -18.81 4.37
C LYS A 141 -26.15 -17.57 5.02
N VAL A 142 -26.61 -16.61 4.20
CA VAL A 142 -27.34 -15.43 4.68
C VAL A 142 -28.58 -15.83 5.46
N GLU A 143 -29.39 -16.75 4.95
CA GLU A 143 -30.63 -17.18 5.60
C GLU A 143 -30.35 -17.92 6.90
N LYS A 144 -29.44 -18.90 6.88
CA LYS A 144 -29.21 -19.82 8.01
C LYS A 144 -28.32 -19.24 9.10
N GLU A 145 -27.31 -18.46 8.74
CA GLU A 145 -26.22 -18.11 9.65
C GLU A 145 -26.09 -16.61 9.94
N MET A 146 -26.62 -15.72 9.10
CA MET A 146 -26.41 -14.28 9.30
C MET A 146 -27.18 -13.77 10.52
N ILE A 147 -26.45 -13.11 11.43
CA ILE A 147 -26.98 -12.50 12.65
C ILE A 147 -27.34 -11.04 12.39
N SER A 148 -26.43 -10.30 11.76
CA SER A 148 -26.56 -8.87 11.49
C SER A 148 -25.76 -8.48 10.24
N ALA A 149 -26.03 -7.28 9.73
CA ALA A 149 -25.21 -6.68 8.70
C ALA A 149 -25.15 -5.15 8.90
N PHE A 150 -24.01 -4.56 8.52
CA PHE A 150 -23.76 -3.14 8.61
C PHE A 150 -23.30 -2.60 7.28
N GLN A 151 -23.62 -1.33 7.01
CA GLN A 151 -23.04 -0.57 5.93
C GLN A 151 -22.13 0.52 6.52
N TYR A 152 -20.97 0.72 5.94
CA TYR A 152 -20.09 1.85 6.22
C TYR A 152 -19.39 2.29 4.93
N TYR A 153 -18.62 3.36 4.98
CA TYR A 153 -18.00 3.90 3.79
C TYR A 153 -16.48 4.06 3.98
N ASP A 154 -15.77 3.67 2.95
CA ASP A 154 -14.37 4.01 2.72
C ASP A 154 -14.20 4.54 1.30
N ALA A 155 -13.02 4.45 0.71
CA ALA A 155 -12.80 4.89 -0.66
C ALA A 155 -12.01 3.85 -1.46
N GLN A 156 -12.26 3.83 -2.76
CA GLN A 156 -11.52 3.08 -3.76
C GLN A 156 -10.60 4.02 -4.53
N MET A 157 -9.44 3.52 -4.98
CA MET A 157 -8.45 4.31 -5.71
C MET A 157 -7.85 3.56 -6.89
N LEU A 158 -7.28 4.33 -7.82
CA LEU A 158 -6.32 3.88 -8.83
C LEU A 158 -4.90 4.08 -8.28
N ASP A 159 -4.38 3.10 -7.57
CA ASP A 159 -3.12 3.20 -6.83
C ASP A 159 -1.91 3.50 -7.73
N ASP A 160 -1.80 2.84 -8.86
CA ASP A 160 -0.74 3.07 -9.84
C ASP A 160 -0.84 4.46 -10.49
N VAL A 161 -2.05 4.92 -10.77
CA VAL A 161 -2.32 6.25 -11.33
C VAL A 161 -1.91 7.35 -10.35
N ILE A 162 -2.33 7.24 -9.08
CA ILE A 162 -1.97 8.21 -8.04
C ILE A 162 -0.45 8.31 -7.92
N THR A 163 0.26 7.18 -7.87
CA THR A 163 1.73 7.18 -7.75
C THR A 163 2.40 7.94 -8.88
N ARG A 164 1.92 7.77 -10.12
CA ARG A 164 2.45 8.47 -11.31
C ARG A 164 2.10 9.96 -11.29
N ILE A 165 0.87 10.31 -10.97
CA ILE A 165 0.43 11.73 -10.87
C ILE A 165 1.24 12.47 -9.81
N VAL A 166 1.48 11.86 -8.66
CA VAL A 166 2.29 12.46 -7.60
C VAL A 166 3.71 12.77 -8.08
N ALA A 167 4.33 11.87 -8.86
CA ALA A 167 5.65 12.12 -9.43
C ALA A 167 5.63 13.27 -10.45
N GLU A 168 4.62 13.29 -11.34
CA GLU A 168 4.49 14.35 -12.35
C GLU A 168 4.18 15.72 -11.72
N ALA A 169 3.38 15.76 -10.68
CA ALA A 169 3.15 16.98 -9.91
C ALA A 169 4.46 17.53 -9.31
N ALA A 170 5.31 16.64 -8.81
CA ALA A 170 6.64 17.02 -8.32
C ALA A 170 7.53 17.60 -9.42
N VAL A 171 7.46 17.04 -10.64
CA VAL A 171 8.20 17.57 -11.81
C VAL A 171 7.73 18.97 -12.18
N LYS A 172 6.43 19.24 -12.16
CA LYS A 172 5.87 20.58 -12.36
C LYS A 172 6.40 21.61 -11.35
N LEU A 173 6.78 21.15 -10.16
CA LEU A 173 7.39 21.97 -9.09
C LEU A 173 8.93 22.01 -9.15
N GLY A 174 9.55 21.47 -10.19
CA GLY A 174 10.99 21.55 -10.41
C GLY A 174 11.82 20.39 -9.85
N ALA A 175 11.21 19.32 -9.35
CA ALA A 175 11.90 18.08 -9.05
C ALA A 175 12.09 17.26 -10.33
N SER A 176 12.87 16.17 -10.26
CA SER A 176 13.08 15.29 -11.40
C SER A 176 13.10 13.83 -10.99
N TYR A 177 12.81 12.94 -11.94
CA TYR A 177 12.97 11.51 -11.76
C TYR A 177 13.45 10.82 -13.03
N GLU A 178 13.97 9.62 -12.88
CA GLU A 178 14.30 8.72 -13.98
C GLU A 178 13.83 7.30 -13.70
N GLU A 179 13.31 6.66 -14.74
CA GLU A 179 12.89 5.26 -14.75
C GLU A 179 13.92 4.39 -15.47
N ASN A 180 13.82 3.05 -15.28
CA ASN A 180 14.75 2.07 -15.88
C ASN A 180 16.20 2.35 -15.53
N ALA A 181 16.44 2.91 -14.36
CA ALA A 181 17.75 3.27 -13.83
C ALA A 181 17.92 2.74 -12.41
N LYS A 182 19.02 2.06 -12.14
CA LYS A 182 19.31 1.40 -10.86
C LYS A 182 20.50 2.05 -10.19
N VAL A 183 20.36 2.40 -8.91
CA VAL A 183 21.49 2.76 -8.05
C VAL A 183 22.24 1.47 -7.70
N THR A 184 23.46 1.34 -8.20
CA THR A 184 24.27 0.13 -8.03
C THR A 184 25.36 0.28 -6.96
N GLU A 185 25.77 1.50 -6.66
CA GLU A 185 26.82 1.76 -5.70
C GLU A 185 26.56 3.05 -4.93
N VAL A 186 26.88 3.05 -3.65
CA VAL A 186 26.80 4.21 -2.76
C VAL A 186 28.06 4.24 -1.90
N ILE A 187 28.87 5.27 -2.07
CA ILE A 187 30.15 5.46 -1.37
C ILE A 187 30.03 6.72 -0.50
N PRO A 188 30.20 6.63 0.83
CA PRO A 188 30.29 7.80 1.68
C PRO A 188 31.49 8.68 1.27
N ILE A 189 31.26 9.99 1.23
CA ILE A 189 32.30 11.01 1.00
C ILE A 189 32.16 12.10 2.06
N GLN A 190 33.06 13.08 2.06
CA GLN A 190 32.92 14.24 2.90
C GLN A 190 31.60 14.96 2.56
N ASP A 191 30.74 15.19 3.55
CA ASP A 191 29.44 15.89 3.47
C ASP A 191 28.35 15.20 2.61
N GLY A 192 28.46 13.89 2.33
CA GLY A 192 27.43 13.16 1.59
C GLY A 192 27.87 11.84 0.97
N TYR A 193 27.40 11.59 -0.25
CA TYR A 193 27.57 10.32 -0.94
C TYR A 193 27.92 10.53 -2.41
N LYS A 194 28.80 9.69 -2.92
CA LYS A 194 29.01 9.47 -4.34
C LYS A 194 28.18 8.25 -4.75
N VAL A 195 27.38 8.38 -5.80
CA VAL A 195 26.39 7.37 -6.21
C VAL A 195 26.60 7.02 -7.68
N THR A 196 26.63 5.72 -7.98
CA THR A 196 26.67 5.20 -9.36
C THR A 196 25.26 4.75 -9.75
N ILE A 197 24.76 5.27 -10.88
CA ILE A 197 23.46 4.93 -11.45
C ILE A 197 23.69 4.29 -12.81
N VAL A 198 23.10 3.12 -13.02
CA VAL A 198 23.18 2.35 -14.25
C VAL A 198 21.79 2.25 -14.89
N SER A 199 21.67 2.69 -16.12
CA SER A 199 20.53 2.46 -17.01
C SER A 199 20.94 1.53 -18.17
N LYS A 200 19.99 1.21 -19.07
CA LYS A 200 20.29 0.36 -20.23
C LYS A 200 21.43 0.91 -21.09
N ASP A 201 21.46 2.23 -21.28
CA ASP A 201 22.30 2.87 -22.27
C ASP A 201 23.44 3.71 -21.66
N SER A 202 23.47 3.86 -20.34
CA SER A 202 24.44 4.72 -19.67
C SER A 202 24.76 4.30 -18.23
N THR A 203 25.98 4.65 -17.82
CA THR A 203 26.39 4.65 -16.42
C THR A 203 26.82 6.06 -16.06
N LYS A 204 26.21 6.64 -15.03
CA LYS A 204 26.57 7.97 -14.54
C LYS A 204 26.90 7.93 -13.06
N THR A 205 27.73 8.85 -12.65
CA THR A 205 28.09 9.07 -11.26
C THR A 205 27.70 10.49 -10.87
N LEU A 206 27.09 10.63 -9.70
CA LEU A 206 26.72 11.92 -9.14
C LEU A 206 27.00 11.96 -7.64
N THR A 207 26.96 13.15 -7.07
CA THR A 207 27.11 13.36 -5.62
C THR A 207 25.83 13.92 -5.03
N THR A 208 25.49 13.46 -3.82
CA THR A 208 24.28 13.91 -3.09
C THR A 208 24.58 14.10 -1.61
N ARG A 209 23.92 15.07 -0.97
CA ARG A 209 24.04 15.26 0.49
C ARG A 209 23.30 14.18 1.27
N THR A 210 22.15 13.75 0.77
CA THR A 210 21.27 12.81 1.45
C THR A 210 20.74 11.78 0.48
N ILE A 211 20.62 10.54 0.94
CA ILE A 211 19.95 9.45 0.21
C ILE A 211 18.73 9.02 1.03
N VAL A 212 17.59 8.86 0.37
CA VAL A 212 16.40 8.23 0.95
C VAL A 212 16.10 6.94 0.20
N ASN A 213 16.33 5.81 0.84
CA ASN A 213 15.99 4.49 0.33
C ASN A 213 14.50 4.22 0.60
N ALA A 214 13.67 4.48 -0.40
CA ALA A 214 12.22 4.29 -0.42
C ALA A 214 11.80 3.08 -1.28
N SER A 215 12.68 2.08 -1.43
CA SER A 215 12.52 0.96 -2.36
C SER A 215 11.62 -0.17 -1.83
N GLY A 216 10.88 0.05 -0.74
CA GLY A 216 9.84 -0.86 -0.24
C GLY A 216 10.39 -2.25 0.08
N ALA A 217 9.92 -3.28 -0.60
CA ALA A 217 10.36 -4.66 -0.38
C ALA A 217 11.86 -4.88 -0.67
N TRP A 218 12.50 -4.01 -1.44
CA TRP A 218 13.93 -4.09 -1.78
C TRP A 218 14.84 -3.26 -0.87
N CYS A 219 14.31 -2.64 0.19
CA CYS A 219 15.10 -1.75 1.07
C CYS A 219 16.39 -2.40 1.57
N ASN A 220 16.28 -3.57 2.16
CA ASN A 220 17.43 -4.27 2.72
C ASN A 220 18.36 -4.83 1.64
N ALA A 221 17.78 -5.36 0.55
CA ALA A 221 18.57 -5.85 -0.58
C ALA A 221 19.44 -4.73 -1.21
N ASN A 222 18.89 -3.52 -1.33
CA ASN A 222 19.64 -2.38 -1.81
C ASN A 222 20.77 -1.99 -0.86
N LEU A 223 20.52 -1.90 0.45
CA LEU A 223 21.57 -1.60 1.42
C LEU A 223 22.72 -2.60 1.33
N LEU A 224 22.40 -3.90 1.25
CA LEU A 224 23.40 -4.95 1.12
C LEU A 224 24.19 -4.86 -0.19
N ASN A 225 23.50 -4.60 -1.30
CA ASN A 225 24.16 -4.38 -2.59
C ASN A 225 25.12 -3.17 -2.57
N TRP A 226 24.86 -2.20 -1.70
CA TRP A 226 25.75 -1.05 -1.46
C TRP A 226 26.81 -1.32 -0.37
N ASN A 227 26.96 -2.57 0.09
CA ASN A 227 27.84 -2.97 1.19
C ASN A 227 27.51 -2.27 2.52
N ILE A 228 26.24 -1.95 2.74
CA ILE A 228 25.74 -1.31 3.97
C ILE A 228 24.85 -2.30 4.73
N ILE A 229 25.16 -2.55 5.98
CA ILE A 229 24.40 -3.46 6.84
C ILE A 229 23.16 -2.74 7.35
N PRO A 230 21.94 -3.25 7.11
CA PRO A 230 20.72 -2.65 7.63
C PRO A 230 20.62 -2.80 9.15
N ASN A 231 20.14 -1.75 9.85
CA ASN A 231 19.87 -1.82 11.29
C ASN A 231 18.56 -2.57 11.59
N ILE A 232 17.64 -2.59 10.63
CA ILE A 232 16.30 -3.18 10.75
C ILE A 232 16.15 -4.31 9.73
N THR A 233 15.69 -5.46 10.18
CA THR A 233 15.33 -6.57 9.29
C THR A 233 13.88 -6.42 8.83
N CYS A 234 13.61 -6.64 7.56
CA CYS A 234 12.26 -6.70 7.01
C CYS A 234 11.79 -8.13 6.81
N LEU A 235 10.62 -8.43 7.35
CA LEU A 235 9.84 -9.57 6.88
C LEU A 235 9.10 -9.17 5.61
N LEU A 236 9.24 -9.97 4.56
CA LEU A 236 8.50 -9.80 3.32
C LEU A 236 7.21 -10.62 3.39
N ASN A 237 6.07 -9.92 3.39
CA ASN A 237 4.74 -10.52 3.48
C ASN A 237 4.02 -10.38 2.14
N LEU A 238 3.63 -11.52 1.57
CA LEU A 238 2.82 -11.58 0.35
C LEU A 238 1.35 -11.35 0.66
N GLY A 239 0.69 -10.65 -0.24
CA GLY A 239 -0.77 -10.55 -0.26
C GLY A 239 -1.28 -10.85 -1.65
N THR A 240 -1.93 -11.99 -1.80
CA THR A 240 -2.49 -12.48 -3.07
C THR A 240 -3.93 -12.01 -3.25
N HIS A 241 -4.26 -11.61 -4.47
CA HIS A 241 -5.61 -11.23 -4.87
C HIS A 241 -6.02 -12.00 -6.13
N ILE A 242 -7.30 -12.38 -6.21
CA ILE A 242 -7.93 -12.93 -7.40
C ILE A 242 -8.84 -11.85 -8.01
N VAL A 243 -8.77 -11.68 -9.30
CA VAL A 243 -9.68 -10.84 -10.07
C VAL A 243 -10.62 -11.75 -10.86
N PHE A 244 -11.92 -11.62 -10.61
CA PHE A 244 -12.94 -12.34 -11.34
C PHE A 244 -13.55 -11.48 -12.44
N ASN A 245 -13.93 -12.10 -13.55
CA ASN A 245 -14.76 -11.50 -14.57
C ASN A 245 -16.17 -11.18 -14.02
N PRO A 246 -16.91 -10.22 -14.59
CA PRO A 246 -18.24 -9.83 -14.10
C PRO A 246 -19.22 -11.00 -14.11
N GLU A 247 -19.09 -11.94 -15.03
CA GLU A 247 -19.92 -13.14 -15.18
C GLU A 247 -19.85 -14.11 -13.99
N ALA A 248 -18.80 -13.98 -13.15
CA ALA A 248 -18.70 -14.75 -11.91
C ALA A 248 -19.82 -14.41 -10.92
N VAL A 249 -20.38 -13.21 -10.98
CA VAL A 249 -21.41 -12.74 -10.05
C VAL A 249 -22.79 -12.79 -10.70
N PRO A 250 -23.76 -13.49 -10.09
CA PRO A 250 -25.15 -13.52 -10.59
C PRO A 250 -25.74 -12.10 -10.66
N ASN A 251 -26.36 -11.78 -11.78
CA ASN A 251 -27.01 -10.47 -12.01
C ASN A 251 -26.09 -9.27 -11.75
N GLY A 252 -24.79 -9.43 -12.05
CA GLY A 252 -23.73 -8.54 -11.63
C GLY A 252 -23.71 -7.16 -12.33
N ASP A 253 -24.72 -6.31 -12.05
CA ASP A 253 -24.53 -4.87 -12.30
C ASP A 253 -23.49 -4.33 -11.30
N ILE A 254 -22.23 -4.40 -11.71
CA ILE A 254 -21.06 -3.98 -10.90
C ILE A 254 -21.12 -2.50 -10.49
N THR A 255 -21.89 -1.68 -11.20
CA THR A 255 -21.96 -0.24 -10.99
C THR A 255 -22.75 0.15 -9.74
N LYS A 256 -23.62 -0.73 -9.24
CA LYS A 256 -24.49 -0.51 -8.08
C LYS A 256 -24.07 -1.30 -6.84
N ASN A 257 -23.03 -2.11 -6.93
CA ASN A 257 -22.66 -3.03 -5.87
C ASN A 257 -21.73 -2.38 -4.85
N SER A 258 -21.95 -2.75 -3.59
CA SER A 258 -21.07 -2.43 -2.49
C SER A 258 -19.86 -3.38 -2.48
N ALA A 259 -18.77 -2.96 -1.90
CA ALA A 259 -17.75 -3.90 -1.46
C ALA A 259 -18.21 -4.68 -0.24
N THR A 260 -17.67 -5.86 0.00
CA THR A 260 -17.94 -6.62 1.23
C THR A 260 -16.65 -6.90 1.98
N LEU A 261 -16.71 -6.68 3.28
CA LEU A 261 -15.69 -7.08 4.23
C LEU A 261 -16.12 -8.40 4.86
N ILE A 262 -15.39 -9.47 4.61
CA ILE A 262 -15.69 -10.83 5.08
C ILE A 262 -14.75 -11.16 6.24
N GLN A 263 -15.29 -11.63 7.35
CA GLN A 263 -14.53 -12.15 8.47
C GLN A 263 -14.29 -13.64 8.24
N GLU A 264 -13.03 -14.05 8.23
CA GLU A 264 -12.66 -15.46 8.15
C GLU A 264 -12.64 -16.12 9.53
N PRO A 265 -12.83 -17.44 9.62
CA PRO A 265 -12.83 -18.16 10.90
C PRO A 265 -11.54 -17.98 11.72
N ASP A 266 -10.40 -17.81 11.06
CA ASP A 266 -9.11 -17.53 11.70
C ASP A 266 -8.96 -16.06 12.16
N GLY A 267 -9.94 -15.19 11.84
CA GLY A 267 -10.02 -13.77 12.18
C GLY A 267 -9.35 -12.85 11.19
N ARG A 268 -8.86 -13.36 10.08
CA ARG A 268 -8.43 -12.53 8.94
C ARG A 268 -9.63 -11.82 8.32
N ILE A 269 -9.33 -10.77 7.58
CA ILE A 269 -10.31 -10.00 6.83
C ILE A 269 -9.97 -10.13 5.36
N VAL A 270 -10.95 -10.54 4.56
CA VAL A 270 -10.87 -10.60 3.12
C VAL A 270 -11.89 -9.64 2.53
N PHE A 271 -11.55 -8.98 1.45
CA PHE A 271 -12.43 -8.03 0.78
C PHE A 271 -12.90 -8.60 -0.56
N PHE A 272 -14.18 -8.39 -0.88
CA PHE A 272 -14.72 -8.57 -2.21
C PHE A 272 -15.19 -7.21 -2.74
N ILE A 273 -14.58 -6.73 -3.81
CA ILE A 273 -14.63 -5.32 -4.22
C ILE A 273 -14.97 -5.21 -5.69
N PRO A 274 -15.98 -4.40 -6.10
CA PRO A 274 -16.19 -4.06 -7.51
C PRO A 274 -15.01 -3.21 -8.01
N TRP A 275 -14.37 -3.61 -9.11
CA TRP A 275 -13.19 -2.92 -9.62
C TRP A 275 -13.09 -2.96 -11.14
N PHE A 276 -13.32 -1.82 -11.80
CA PHE A 276 -13.24 -1.66 -13.28
C PHE A 276 -14.00 -2.72 -14.08
N GLY A 277 -15.28 -2.90 -13.78
CA GLY A 277 -16.10 -3.90 -14.47
C GLY A 277 -15.76 -5.34 -14.09
N LYS A 278 -14.88 -5.58 -13.11
CA LYS A 278 -14.47 -6.88 -12.58
C LYS A 278 -14.64 -6.90 -11.06
N TRP A 279 -14.33 -8.03 -10.46
CA TRP A 279 -14.39 -8.21 -9.01
C TRP A 279 -13.02 -8.58 -8.46
N LEU A 280 -12.53 -7.80 -7.52
CA LEU A 280 -11.27 -8.03 -6.81
C LEU A 280 -11.55 -8.73 -5.48
N TYR A 281 -10.92 -9.87 -5.26
CA TYR A 281 -11.04 -10.67 -4.05
C TYR A 281 -9.69 -10.91 -3.38
N GLY A 282 -9.57 -10.65 -2.10
CA GLY A 282 -8.34 -10.80 -1.33
C GLY A 282 -8.34 -9.94 -0.08
N THR A 283 -7.34 -10.08 0.73
CA THR A 283 -5.98 -10.57 0.44
C THR A 283 -5.56 -11.68 1.41
N THR A 284 -4.60 -12.47 0.99
CA THR A 284 -3.89 -13.41 1.87
C THR A 284 -2.76 -12.75 2.65
N GLU A 285 -2.14 -13.50 3.56
CA GLU A 285 -0.94 -13.13 4.28
C GLU A 285 0.00 -14.34 4.33
N SER A 286 1.01 -14.35 3.45
CA SER A 286 2.01 -15.42 3.35
C SER A 286 3.42 -14.84 3.40
N ILE A 287 4.38 -15.59 3.93
CA ILE A 287 5.77 -15.12 4.00
C ILE A 287 6.44 -15.36 2.64
N LEU A 288 7.08 -14.33 2.09
CA LEU A 288 7.95 -14.48 0.95
C LEU A 288 9.35 -14.89 1.40
N VAL A 289 9.80 -16.03 0.90
CA VAL A 289 11.18 -16.50 1.01
C VAL A 289 11.84 -16.25 -0.35
N GLY A 290 12.82 -15.35 -0.41
CA GLY A 290 13.56 -15.04 -1.63
C GLY A 290 13.51 -13.58 -2.06
N GLU A 291 13.95 -13.32 -3.29
CA GLU A 291 14.04 -11.98 -3.81
C GLU A 291 12.66 -11.47 -4.30
N PRO A 292 12.29 -10.22 -3.93
CA PRO A 292 10.98 -9.66 -4.30
C PRO A 292 10.75 -9.44 -5.80
N SER A 293 11.78 -9.56 -6.63
CA SER A 293 11.67 -9.32 -8.08
C SER A 293 11.00 -10.44 -8.87
N HIS A 294 10.96 -11.66 -8.33
CA HIS A 294 10.44 -12.85 -9.02
C HIS A 294 9.24 -13.46 -8.28
N VAL A 295 8.42 -12.60 -7.72
CA VAL A 295 7.29 -13.03 -6.92
C VAL A 295 6.20 -13.66 -7.79
N ARG A 296 5.84 -14.91 -7.44
CA ARG A 296 4.62 -15.59 -7.90
C ARG A 296 3.73 -15.82 -6.68
N TYR A 297 2.42 -15.81 -6.89
CA TYR A 297 1.50 -16.19 -5.81
C TYR A 297 1.67 -17.69 -5.49
N PRO A 298 1.65 -18.08 -4.20
CA PRO A 298 1.60 -19.48 -3.81
C PRO A 298 0.26 -20.11 -4.23
N GLU A 299 0.29 -21.36 -4.69
CA GLU A 299 -0.96 -22.07 -5.03
C GLU A 299 -1.85 -22.29 -3.80
N GLU A 300 -1.25 -22.38 -2.61
CA GLU A 300 -1.96 -22.43 -1.33
C GLU A 300 -2.78 -21.17 -1.08
N ASP A 301 -2.27 -19.99 -1.46
CA ASP A 301 -2.98 -18.72 -1.35
C ASP A 301 -4.21 -18.71 -2.26
N LYS A 302 -4.06 -19.17 -3.51
CA LYS A 302 -5.18 -19.31 -4.45
C LYS A 302 -6.21 -20.28 -3.90
N ALA A 303 -5.79 -21.47 -3.47
CA ALA A 303 -6.66 -22.50 -2.93
C ALA A 303 -7.44 -21.99 -1.70
N TYR A 304 -6.78 -21.28 -0.80
CA TYR A 304 -7.41 -20.64 0.35
C TYR A 304 -8.49 -19.63 -0.07
N LEU A 305 -8.16 -18.69 -0.97
CA LEU A 305 -9.13 -17.68 -1.43
C LEU A 305 -10.31 -18.34 -2.17
N MET A 306 -10.08 -19.36 -2.96
CA MET A 306 -11.15 -20.08 -3.65
C MET A 306 -12.04 -20.85 -2.68
N HIS A 307 -11.47 -21.42 -1.62
CA HIS A 307 -12.25 -22.11 -0.58
C HIS A 307 -13.16 -21.12 0.17
N THR A 308 -12.60 -20.00 0.67
CA THR A 308 -13.37 -18.99 1.40
C THR A 308 -14.42 -18.29 0.52
N ALA A 309 -14.12 -18.08 -0.76
CA ALA A 309 -15.09 -17.59 -1.72
C ALA A 309 -16.30 -18.51 -1.85
N LYS A 310 -16.10 -19.83 -2.00
CA LYS A 310 -17.19 -20.81 -2.11
C LYS A 310 -18.11 -20.85 -0.88
N GLU A 311 -17.54 -20.61 0.30
CA GLU A 311 -18.31 -20.64 1.55
C GLU A 311 -19.21 -19.40 1.72
N THR A 312 -18.73 -18.23 1.30
CA THR A 312 -19.37 -16.95 1.62
C THR A 312 -20.03 -16.28 0.44
N LEU A 313 -19.51 -16.52 -0.76
CA LEU A 313 -19.98 -15.91 -2.00
C LEU A 313 -20.76 -16.93 -2.86
N ASN A 314 -21.70 -16.40 -3.63
CA ASN A 314 -22.42 -17.13 -4.66
C ASN A 314 -21.81 -16.81 -6.03
N LEU A 315 -20.67 -17.44 -6.35
CA LEU A 315 -19.97 -17.22 -7.60
C LEU A 315 -20.26 -18.34 -8.60
N HIS A 316 -20.61 -17.96 -9.82
CA HIS A 316 -20.81 -18.91 -10.93
C HIS A 316 -19.46 -19.27 -11.56
N ASP A 317 -19.22 -20.58 -11.74
CA ASP A 317 -18.02 -21.09 -12.41
C ASP A 317 -16.74 -20.35 -12.01
N ALA A 318 -16.55 -20.10 -10.70
CA ALA A 318 -15.53 -19.20 -10.17
C ALA A 318 -14.13 -19.46 -10.74
N GLU A 319 -13.74 -20.74 -10.89
CA GLU A 319 -12.44 -21.12 -11.46
C GLU A 319 -12.28 -20.65 -12.92
N LYS A 320 -13.33 -20.77 -13.74
CA LYS A 320 -13.32 -20.38 -15.16
C LYS A 320 -13.37 -18.86 -15.34
N ASN A 321 -13.93 -18.18 -14.35
CA ASN A 321 -14.10 -16.74 -14.35
C ASN A 321 -12.94 -15.98 -13.69
N ILE A 322 -11.82 -16.65 -13.38
CA ILE A 322 -10.61 -15.96 -12.97
C ILE A 322 -10.01 -15.24 -14.17
N SER A 323 -9.95 -13.92 -14.08
CA SER A 323 -9.34 -13.05 -15.10
C SER A 323 -7.83 -12.87 -14.86
N GLU A 324 -7.45 -12.67 -13.60
CA GLU A 324 -6.06 -12.42 -13.20
C GLU A 324 -5.86 -12.86 -11.75
N ILE A 325 -4.65 -13.29 -11.42
CA ILE A 325 -4.18 -13.43 -10.03
C ILE A 325 -2.90 -12.62 -9.90
N PHE A 326 -2.85 -11.74 -8.91
CA PHE A 326 -1.66 -10.98 -8.63
C PHE A 326 -1.33 -10.96 -7.14
N CYS A 327 -0.07 -10.71 -6.82
CA CYS A 327 0.37 -10.54 -5.45
C CYS A 327 1.27 -9.32 -5.30
N GLY A 328 1.21 -8.71 -4.12
CA GLY A 328 2.07 -7.62 -3.69
C GLY A 328 2.91 -8.02 -2.48
N VAL A 329 4.10 -7.46 -2.37
CA VAL A 329 5.02 -7.73 -1.25
C VAL A 329 5.01 -6.55 -0.29
N ARG A 330 4.59 -6.80 0.95
CA ARG A 330 4.68 -5.82 2.04
C ARG A 330 6.01 -5.97 2.75
N CYS A 331 6.72 -4.87 2.94
CA CYS A 331 7.90 -4.81 3.80
C CYS A 331 7.42 -4.55 5.23
N MET A 332 7.59 -5.51 6.13
CA MET A 332 7.19 -5.39 7.53
C MET A 332 8.44 -5.31 8.41
N PRO A 333 8.72 -4.14 9.02
CA PRO A 333 9.92 -4.00 9.84
C PRO A 333 9.81 -4.86 11.10
N LEU A 334 10.86 -5.63 11.36
CA LEU A 334 11.02 -6.39 12.58
C LEU A 334 11.98 -5.64 13.51
N HIS A 335 11.48 -5.18 14.64
CA HIS A 335 12.33 -4.62 15.70
C HIS A 335 13.08 -5.75 16.42
N VAL A 336 14.03 -6.37 15.74
CA VAL A 336 15.00 -7.25 16.37
C VAL A 336 16.22 -6.38 16.65
N LYS A 337 16.54 -6.17 17.93
CA LYS A 337 17.91 -5.87 18.34
C LYS A 337 18.73 -7.11 17.97
N ALA A 338 19.05 -7.26 16.70
CA ALA A 338 19.89 -8.33 16.21
C ALA A 338 21.26 -8.13 16.86
N ASN A 339 21.73 -9.17 17.53
CA ASN A 339 23.09 -9.21 18.04
C ASN A 339 23.98 -9.36 16.80
N ILE A 340 24.44 -8.26 16.25
CA ILE A 340 25.17 -8.11 14.96
C ILE A 340 26.36 -9.08 14.87
N LYS A 341 26.93 -9.50 16.01
CA LYS A 341 28.03 -10.48 16.05
C LYS A 341 27.65 -11.86 15.49
N ASN A 342 26.40 -12.27 15.59
CA ASN A 342 25.94 -13.55 15.03
C ASN A 342 25.45 -13.43 13.58
N PHE A 343 25.21 -12.22 13.11
CA PHE A 343 24.72 -11.93 11.78
C PHE A 343 25.79 -12.13 10.70
N ASN A 344 27.03 -11.74 10.99
CA ASN A 344 28.15 -11.82 10.02
C ASN A 344 28.62 -13.25 9.69
N SER A 345 28.33 -14.24 10.54
CA SER A 345 28.73 -15.63 10.27
C SER A 345 27.76 -16.42 9.40
N THR A 346 26.50 -16.00 9.34
CA THR A 346 25.44 -16.67 8.56
C THR A 346 25.21 -16.06 7.18
N TRP A 347 25.65 -14.82 6.97
CA TRP A 347 25.41 -14.06 5.73
C TRP A 347 26.24 -14.48 4.53
N ASN A 348 27.40 -15.09 4.76
CA ASN A 348 28.32 -15.43 3.65
C ASN A 348 27.88 -16.62 2.81
N ASN A 349 26.83 -17.38 3.20
CA ASN A 349 26.44 -18.60 2.48
C ASN A 349 24.96 -18.94 2.43
N GLU A 350 24.03 -18.13 3.00
CA GLU A 350 22.60 -18.41 2.91
C GLU A 350 21.79 -17.18 2.53
N PRO A 351 20.76 -17.34 1.68
CA PRO A 351 19.88 -16.24 1.33
C PRO A 351 19.12 -15.72 2.57
N PHE A 352 18.71 -14.46 2.52
CA PHE A 352 18.04 -13.63 3.53
C PHE A 352 16.90 -14.29 4.34
N ASN A 353 16.54 -15.48 4.03
CA ASN A 353 15.42 -16.28 4.49
C ASN A 353 15.90 -17.54 5.21
N SER A 354 16.72 -17.36 6.25
CA SER A 354 16.99 -18.51 7.11
C SER A 354 15.65 -19.06 7.65
N PRO A 355 15.37 -20.37 7.49
CA PRO A 355 14.19 -21.02 8.04
C PRO A 355 14.01 -20.82 9.56
N PHE A 356 15.06 -20.39 10.23
CA PHE A 356 15.08 -20.14 11.66
C PHE A 356 14.25 -18.91 12.06
N TYR A 357 14.27 -17.83 11.26
CA TYR A 357 13.45 -16.65 11.51
C TYR A 357 11.98 -16.88 11.16
N VAL A 358 11.71 -17.60 10.09
CA VAL A 358 10.36 -17.96 9.63
C VAL A 358 9.63 -18.81 10.66
N ARG A 359 10.29 -19.79 11.30
CA ARG A 359 9.66 -20.68 12.28
C ARG A 359 9.24 -20.02 13.59
N GLN A 360 9.91 -18.96 14.03
CA GLN A 360 9.48 -18.19 15.20
C GLN A 360 8.32 -17.23 14.93
N LEU A 361 8.13 -16.82 13.65
CA LEU A 361 7.12 -15.84 13.24
C LEU A 361 5.81 -16.48 12.77
N ASP A 362 5.77 -17.77 12.48
CA ASP A 362 4.59 -18.49 11.98
C ASP A 362 3.33 -18.36 12.86
N LYS A 363 3.48 -17.93 14.12
CA LYS A 363 2.37 -17.86 15.05
C LYS A 363 1.68 -16.51 15.15
N ASN A 364 2.22 -15.39 14.57
CA ASN A 364 1.62 -14.05 14.75
C ASN A 364 1.93 -13.01 13.66
N ILE A 365 1.94 -13.38 12.39
CA ILE A 365 2.18 -12.41 11.28
C ILE A 365 1.12 -11.30 11.25
N SER A 366 -0.13 -11.65 11.54
CA SER A 366 -1.25 -10.71 11.55
C SER A 366 -1.16 -9.64 12.66
N GLY A 367 -0.34 -9.88 13.69
CA GLY A 367 -0.09 -8.96 14.81
C GLY A 367 1.12 -8.02 14.60
N LEU A 368 1.91 -8.20 13.54
CA LEU A 368 3.06 -7.34 13.28
C LEU A 368 2.63 -5.92 12.91
N SER A 369 3.34 -4.94 13.45
CA SER A 369 3.08 -3.52 13.15
C SER A 369 3.26 -3.23 11.66
N ARG A 370 2.29 -2.53 11.09
CA ARG A 370 2.33 -2.00 9.71
C ARG A 370 2.65 -0.49 9.72
N GLU A 371 3.25 -0.02 10.78
CA GLU A 371 3.70 1.36 10.91
C GLU A 371 4.90 1.63 10.01
N THR A 372 5.04 2.89 9.63
CA THR A 372 6.24 3.33 8.93
C THR A 372 7.36 3.53 9.93
N VAL A 373 8.48 2.90 9.67
CA VAL A 373 9.70 3.08 10.45
C VAL A 373 10.74 3.77 9.58
N LEU A 374 11.33 4.83 10.14
CA LEU A 374 12.45 5.55 9.54
C LEU A 374 13.72 5.15 10.27
N ASP A 375 14.73 4.77 9.51
CA ASP A 375 16.03 4.39 10.03
C ASP A 375 17.13 5.17 9.31
N GLU A 376 17.88 5.96 10.04
CA GLU A 376 19.09 6.59 9.53
C GLU A 376 20.26 5.60 9.68
N VAL A 377 20.43 4.76 8.66
CA VAL A 377 21.42 3.67 8.65
C VAL A 377 22.86 4.21 8.73
N LEU A 378 23.12 5.30 8.04
CA LEU A 378 24.35 6.09 8.09
C LEU A 378 23.97 7.58 8.10
N PRO A 379 24.85 8.48 8.53
CA PRO A 379 24.58 9.94 8.53
C PRO A 379 24.14 10.43 7.15
N GLY A 380 22.88 10.81 7.00
CA GLY A 380 22.31 11.26 5.72
C GLY A 380 21.78 10.15 4.80
N LEU A 381 21.87 8.87 5.17
CA LEU A 381 21.23 7.77 4.47
C LEU A 381 20.05 7.25 5.31
N ILE A 382 18.84 7.55 4.87
CA ILE A 382 17.60 7.20 5.56
C ILE A 382 16.88 6.13 4.77
N THR A 383 16.40 5.08 5.45
CA THR A 383 15.58 4.04 4.86
C THR A 383 14.15 4.12 5.39
N ILE A 384 13.16 4.00 4.51
CA ILE A 384 11.74 3.96 4.83
C ILE A 384 11.28 2.51 4.81
N TYR A 385 10.87 1.99 5.96
CA TYR A 385 10.33 0.64 6.09
C TYR A 385 8.83 0.68 6.38
N GLY A 386 8.08 -0.27 5.81
CA GLY A 386 6.66 -0.43 6.06
C GLY A 386 5.81 0.69 5.47
N GLY A 387 4.74 1.04 6.19
CA GLY A 387 3.81 2.07 5.80
C GLY A 387 2.60 1.57 5.01
N LYS A 388 1.56 2.40 4.98
CA LYS A 388 0.31 2.15 4.24
C LYS A 388 0.20 3.14 3.10
N TYR A 389 -0.42 2.69 2.01
CA TYR A 389 -0.71 3.59 0.90
C TYR A 389 -1.54 4.81 1.33
N THR A 390 -2.59 4.61 2.12
CA THR A 390 -3.48 5.68 2.58
C THR A 390 -2.74 6.83 3.25
N THR A 391 -1.68 6.56 4.02
CA THR A 391 -0.98 7.57 4.83
C THR A 391 0.33 8.06 4.20
N TYR A 392 0.58 7.73 2.93
CA TYR A 392 1.85 8.09 2.28
C TYR A 392 2.16 9.59 2.33
N ARG A 393 1.12 10.44 2.16
CA ARG A 393 1.27 11.89 2.13
C ARG A 393 1.75 12.43 3.47
N SER A 394 1.08 12.05 4.57
CA SER A 394 1.47 12.47 5.93
C SER A 394 2.86 11.94 6.33
N ILE A 395 3.21 10.73 5.87
CA ILE A 395 4.54 10.16 6.07
C ILE A 395 5.59 10.99 5.32
N SER A 396 5.33 11.32 4.06
CA SER A 396 6.21 12.17 3.24
C SER A 396 6.39 13.55 3.87
N GLU A 397 5.34 14.13 4.40
CA GLU A 397 5.35 15.41 5.14
C GLU A 397 6.27 15.37 6.37
N LYS A 398 6.22 14.27 7.14
CA LYS A 398 7.08 14.05 8.32
C LYS A 398 8.56 13.91 7.90
N ILE A 399 8.83 13.16 6.85
CA ILE A 399 10.20 12.93 6.34
C ILE A 399 10.73 14.23 5.72
N GLY A 400 9.94 14.89 4.88
CA GLY A 400 10.34 16.16 4.27
C GLY A 400 10.64 17.25 5.29
N ALA A 401 9.86 17.32 6.38
CA ALA A 401 10.16 18.23 7.48
C ALA A 401 11.48 17.90 8.19
N LEU A 402 11.79 16.62 8.37
CA LEU A 402 13.06 16.17 8.93
C LEU A 402 14.23 16.57 8.03
N LEU A 403 14.14 16.29 6.73
CA LEU A 403 15.16 16.58 5.74
C LEU A 403 15.38 18.09 5.57
N SER A 404 14.31 18.88 5.48
CA SER A 404 14.40 20.34 5.35
C SER A 404 15.15 20.96 6.53
N ARG A 405 14.86 20.51 7.76
CA ARG A 405 15.60 20.95 8.95
C ARG A 405 17.07 20.54 8.89
N LYS A 406 17.36 19.30 8.54
CA LYS A 406 18.73 18.75 8.46
C LYS A 406 19.56 19.48 7.41
N LEU A 407 18.97 19.79 6.28
CA LEU A 407 19.63 20.53 5.18
C LEU A 407 19.62 22.04 5.37
N LYS A 408 19.00 22.55 6.46
CA LYS A 408 18.80 24.00 6.72
C LYS A 408 18.08 24.71 5.57
N LEU A 409 17.15 24.03 4.91
CA LEU A 409 16.32 24.53 3.83
C LEU A 409 14.90 24.79 4.35
N GLY A 410 14.23 25.84 3.87
CA GLY A 410 12.90 26.31 4.28
C GLY A 410 11.86 25.19 4.26
N SER A 411 10.75 25.19 4.43
CA SER A 411 9.53 25.83 4.81
C SER A 411 8.41 24.76 4.99
N SER A 412 7.15 25.16 5.05
CA SER A 412 6.00 24.26 5.18
C SER A 412 5.73 23.47 3.90
N THR A 413 5.18 22.26 4.04
CA THR A 413 4.66 21.48 2.92
C THR A 413 3.40 22.10 2.32
N GLY A 414 3.17 21.85 1.04
CA GLY A 414 1.96 22.24 0.31
C GLY A 414 1.21 21.06 -0.31
N THR A 415 1.54 19.83 0.05
CA THR A 415 0.95 18.62 -0.56
C THR A 415 -0.56 18.47 -0.32
N HIS A 416 -1.15 19.20 0.62
CA HIS A 416 -2.58 19.23 0.88
C HIS A 416 -3.33 20.30 0.07
N LEU A 417 -2.61 21.14 -0.67
CA LEU A 417 -3.18 22.20 -1.53
C LEU A 417 -3.41 21.65 -2.94
N ALA A 418 -4.61 21.91 -3.48
CA ALA A 418 -5.02 21.37 -4.78
C ALA A 418 -4.16 21.91 -5.94
N GLU A 419 -3.71 23.17 -5.85
CA GLU A 419 -2.86 23.82 -6.84
C GLU A 419 -1.52 23.11 -7.08
N ASN A 420 -0.97 22.46 -6.06
CA ASN A 420 0.30 21.73 -6.16
C ASN A 420 0.17 20.34 -6.78
N TRP A 421 -1.03 19.95 -7.27
CA TRP A 421 -1.26 18.68 -7.95
C TRP A 421 -1.37 18.80 -9.47
N PHE A 422 -1.61 20.00 -9.99
CA PHE A 422 -1.67 20.29 -11.43
C PHE A 422 -2.58 19.35 -12.24
N LEU A 423 -3.66 18.84 -11.63
CA LEU A 423 -4.48 17.78 -12.20
C LEU A 423 -5.07 18.15 -13.57
N SER A 424 -5.61 19.37 -13.71
CA SER A 424 -6.21 19.84 -14.96
C SER A 424 -5.19 19.95 -16.08
N GLU A 425 -3.97 20.39 -15.79
CA GLU A 425 -2.87 20.47 -16.74
C GLU A 425 -2.39 19.09 -17.14
N LEU A 426 -2.16 18.21 -16.15
CA LEU A 426 -1.72 16.83 -16.38
C LEU A 426 -2.74 16.02 -17.18
N MET A 427 -4.05 16.24 -16.97
CA MET A 427 -5.09 15.61 -17.76
C MET A 427 -5.02 16.01 -19.25
N GLN A 428 -4.66 17.26 -19.53
CA GLN A 428 -4.51 17.76 -20.90
C GLN A 428 -3.20 17.30 -21.55
N GLU A 429 -2.08 17.43 -20.83
CA GLU A 429 -0.74 17.16 -21.37
C GLU A 429 -0.41 15.66 -21.44
N LYS A 430 -0.87 14.89 -20.46
CA LYS A 430 -0.55 13.47 -20.29
C LYS A 430 -1.79 12.64 -19.97
N PRO A 431 -2.80 12.59 -20.83
CA PRO A 431 -4.07 11.88 -20.54
C PRO A 431 -3.87 10.40 -20.24
N SER A 432 -2.82 9.76 -20.78
CA SER A 432 -2.48 8.37 -20.50
C SER A 432 -2.12 8.09 -19.04
N LEU A 433 -1.73 9.09 -18.27
CA LEU A 433 -1.50 8.92 -16.82
C LEU A 433 -2.77 8.53 -16.07
N PHE A 434 -3.93 8.96 -16.53
CA PHE A 434 -5.21 8.76 -15.86
C PHE A 434 -5.88 7.42 -16.19
N SER A 435 -5.25 6.62 -17.06
CA SER A 435 -5.64 5.25 -17.32
C SER A 435 -4.86 4.28 -16.43
N SER A 436 -5.55 3.33 -15.80
CA SER A 436 -4.87 2.29 -15.03
C SER A 436 -4.06 1.38 -15.96
N SER A 437 -2.92 0.91 -15.48
CA SER A 437 -2.13 -0.12 -16.17
C SER A 437 -2.94 -1.42 -16.40
N ALA A 438 -3.96 -1.67 -15.57
CA ALA A 438 -4.92 -2.75 -15.77
C ALA A 438 -5.82 -2.51 -16.99
N ASN A 439 -6.21 -1.26 -17.27
CA ASN A 439 -7.00 -0.90 -18.46
C ASN A 439 -6.17 -0.91 -19.76
N LEU A 440 -4.88 -0.54 -19.67
CA LEU A 440 -3.98 -0.56 -20.83
C LEU A 440 -3.66 -1.97 -21.33
N ARG A 441 -3.82 -3.01 -20.50
CA ARG A 441 -3.67 -4.42 -20.91
C ARG A 441 -4.92 -5.00 -21.56
N GLN A 442 -6.02 -4.25 -21.61
CA GLN A 442 -7.29 -4.64 -22.25
C GLN A 442 -7.54 -3.90 -23.58
N MET A 443 -6.68 -2.95 -23.96
CA MET A 443 -6.59 -2.34 -25.27
C MET A 443 -5.49 -3.03 -26.09
#